data_20be5ff71435289e8bc2946e7af837f5
#
_entry.id   20be5ff71435289e8bc2946e7af837f5
#
_cell.length_a   1.000
_cell.length_b   1.000
_cell.length_c   1.000
_cell.angle_alpha   90.00
_cell.angle_beta   90.00
_cell.angle_gamma   90.00
#
_symmetry.space_group_name_H-M   'P 1'
#
loop_
_entity.id
_entity.type
_entity.pdbx_description
1 polymer ?
#
loop_
_entity_poly.entity_id
_entity_poly.type
_entity_poly.pdbx_seq_one_letter_code
_entity_poly.pdbx_strand_id
1 'polypeptide(L)'
;GVAMALYGALFAIMENDVRRLLSYHIISQVGFMVAGVGIGTPLALDGATAHAFSHILYKSLLFMGAGAIITATGINKINQLGGLAKKMPFVCVAFTVGAFSISGVPLFNGFISKSITVSAACEAGYPLAELLLLVASVGTFLHVVMKMLYFIFFGEDKGIEVKPLPKNMYVAMSIGSVLCILYGV
;
A
#
# COMPACT_ATOMS: atom_id res chain seq x y z
N GLY A 1 14.64 -9.67 -7.03
CA GLY A 1 13.32 -9.40 -6.44
C GLY A 1 13.43 -9.02 -4.97
N VAL A 2 13.99 -9.89 -4.14
CA VAL A 2 14.13 -9.68 -2.69
C VAL A 2 14.88 -8.39 -2.35
N ALA A 3 16.00 -8.11 -3.02
CA ALA A 3 16.75 -6.86 -2.85
C ALA A 3 15.92 -5.61 -3.21
N MET A 4 15.11 -5.69 -4.26
CA MET A 4 14.16 -4.60 -4.62
C MET A 4 13.09 -4.40 -3.56
N ALA A 5 12.55 -5.49 -3.01
CA ALA A 5 11.52 -5.44 -1.97
C ALA A 5 12.04 -4.71 -0.73
N LEU A 6 13.23 -5.05 -0.27
CA LEU A 6 13.89 -4.40 0.87
C LEU A 6 14.29 -2.96 0.57
N TYR A 7 14.94 -2.71 -0.56
CA TYR A 7 15.36 -1.37 -0.97
C TYR A 7 14.18 -0.40 -0.96
N GLY A 8 13.09 -0.77 -1.65
CA GLY A 8 11.90 0.08 -1.70
C GLY A 8 11.27 0.33 -0.32
N ALA A 9 11.23 -0.69 0.55
CA ALA A 9 10.74 -0.55 1.91
C ALA A 9 11.63 0.38 2.75
N LEU A 10 12.94 0.21 2.71
CA LEU A 10 13.89 1.04 3.49
C LEU A 10 13.87 2.50 3.07
N PHE A 11 13.88 2.79 1.76
CA PHE A 11 13.86 4.18 1.28
C PHE A 11 12.50 4.86 1.52
N ALA A 12 11.40 4.11 1.55
CA ALA A 12 10.10 4.65 1.93
C ALA A 12 10.07 5.17 3.38
N ILE A 13 10.89 4.62 4.30
CA ILE A 13 10.98 5.11 5.70
C ILE A 13 11.42 6.57 5.73
N MET A 14 12.44 6.91 4.96
CA MET A 14 13.07 8.24 4.98
C MET A 14 12.26 9.27 4.20
N GLU A 15 11.37 8.84 3.29
CA GLU A 15 10.64 9.75 2.40
C GLU A 15 9.46 10.43 3.13
N ASN A 16 9.32 11.73 2.93
CA ASN A 16 8.28 12.55 3.56
C ASN A 16 7.23 13.08 2.56
N ASP A 17 7.49 12.98 1.27
CA ASP A 17 6.53 13.29 0.23
C ASP A 17 5.60 12.10 -0.01
N VAL A 18 4.27 12.32 0.05
CA VAL A 18 3.25 11.28 -0.10
C VAL A 18 3.40 10.50 -1.41
N ARG A 19 3.63 11.19 -2.53
CA ARG A 19 3.76 10.55 -3.85
C ARG A 19 5.05 9.77 -3.98
N ARG A 20 6.16 10.34 -3.52
CA ARG A 20 7.47 9.69 -3.57
C ARG A 20 7.52 8.46 -2.68
N LEU A 21 6.95 8.53 -1.48
CA LEU A 21 6.83 7.40 -0.58
C LEU A 21 6.03 6.26 -1.25
N LEU A 22 4.88 6.56 -1.86
CA LEU A 22 4.11 5.57 -2.61
C LEU A 22 4.88 5.01 -3.81
N SER A 23 5.76 5.79 -4.45
CA SER A 23 6.61 5.32 -5.55
C SER A 23 7.66 4.31 -5.07
N TYR A 24 8.31 4.54 -3.92
CA TYR A 24 9.20 3.54 -3.32
C TYR A 24 8.48 2.25 -2.96
N HIS A 25 7.21 2.34 -2.52
CA HIS A 25 6.40 1.15 -2.33
C HIS A 25 6.08 0.40 -3.62
N ILE A 26 6.03 1.06 -4.79
CA ILE A 26 5.91 0.33 -6.07
C ILE A 26 7.15 -0.52 -6.26
N ILE A 27 8.36 0.02 -6.07
CA ILE A 27 9.62 -0.73 -6.19
C ILE A 27 9.60 -1.93 -5.24
N SER A 28 9.18 -1.74 -3.99
CA SER A 28 9.08 -2.81 -3.01
C SER A 28 8.11 -3.91 -3.45
N GLN A 29 6.90 -3.56 -3.89
CA GLN A 29 5.88 -4.55 -4.26
C GLN A 29 6.20 -5.26 -5.59
N VAL A 30 6.79 -4.57 -6.57
CA VAL A 30 7.33 -5.21 -7.78
C VAL A 30 8.45 -6.18 -7.41
N GLY A 31 9.21 -5.88 -6.35
CA GLY A 31 10.20 -6.81 -5.79
C GLY A 31 9.62 -8.17 -5.39
N PHE A 32 8.40 -8.20 -4.80
CA PHE A 32 7.68 -9.46 -4.52
C PHE A 32 7.34 -10.23 -5.80
N MET A 33 6.87 -9.53 -6.84
CA MET A 33 6.54 -10.16 -8.13
C MET A 33 7.78 -10.77 -8.78
N VAL A 34 8.88 -10.00 -8.84
CA VAL A 34 10.16 -10.46 -9.40
C VAL A 34 10.75 -11.60 -8.58
N ALA A 35 10.58 -11.59 -7.26
CA ALA A 35 11.01 -12.69 -6.40
C ALA A 35 10.22 -13.98 -6.71
N GLY A 36 8.89 -13.88 -6.83
CA GLY A 36 8.05 -15.02 -7.17
C GLY A 36 8.39 -15.61 -8.54
N VAL A 37 8.59 -14.76 -9.56
CA VAL A 37 9.04 -15.21 -10.88
C VAL A 37 10.44 -15.86 -10.81
N GLY A 38 11.34 -15.29 -10.00
CA GLY A 38 12.71 -15.81 -9.82
C GLY A 38 12.79 -17.15 -9.09
N ILE A 39 11.82 -17.45 -8.20
CA ILE A 39 11.69 -18.77 -7.55
C ILE A 39 11.29 -19.83 -8.59
N GLY A 40 10.40 -19.51 -9.52
CA GLY A 40 10.08 -20.32 -10.68
C GLY A 40 9.19 -21.55 -10.42
N THR A 41 8.72 -21.78 -9.20
CA THR A 41 7.74 -22.85 -8.93
C THR A 41 6.34 -22.41 -9.40
N PRO A 42 5.44 -23.38 -9.73
CA PRO A 42 4.06 -23.04 -10.08
C PRO A 42 3.38 -22.14 -9.04
N LEU A 43 3.50 -22.49 -7.77
CA LEU A 43 2.95 -21.72 -6.66
C LEU A 43 3.52 -20.28 -6.58
N ALA A 44 4.83 -20.12 -6.85
CA ALA A 44 5.48 -18.82 -6.85
C ALA A 44 5.02 -17.94 -8.04
N LEU A 45 4.79 -18.53 -9.21
CA LEU A 45 4.26 -17.85 -10.37
C LEU A 45 2.82 -17.41 -10.17
N ASP A 46 1.98 -18.27 -9.58
CA ASP A 46 0.60 -17.94 -9.19
C ASP A 46 0.60 -16.79 -8.17
N GLY A 47 1.46 -16.87 -7.15
CA GLY A 47 1.62 -15.80 -6.16
C GLY A 47 2.05 -14.48 -6.79
N ALA A 48 3.03 -14.48 -7.70
CA ALA A 48 3.50 -13.28 -8.39
C ALA A 48 2.40 -12.66 -9.26
N THR A 49 1.63 -13.48 -9.99
CA THR A 49 0.53 -13.04 -10.85
C THR A 49 -0.62 -12.47 -10.02
N ALA A 50 -1.04 -13.19 -8.98
CA ALA A 50 -2.05 -12.73 -8.03
C ALA A 50 -1.63 -11.42 -7.35
N HIS A 51 -0.33 -11.29 -7.01
CA HIS A 51 0.20 -10.07 -6.41
C HIS A 51 0.21 -8.90 -7.39
N ALA A 52 0.53 -9.12 -8.67
CA ALA A 52 0.46 -8.09 -9.69
C ALA A 52 -0.98 -7.53 -9.83
N PHE A 53 -1.96 -8.42 -9.90
CA PHE A 53 -3.38 -8.03 -9.98
C PHE A 53 -3.84 -7.26 -8.71
N SER A 54 -3.56 -7.80 -7.53
CA SER A 54 -3.89 -7.16 -6.25
C SER A 54 -3.21 -5.79 -6.11
N HIS A 55 -1.94 -5.69 -6.53
CA HIS A 55 -1.16 -4.46 -6.50
C HIS A 55 -1.78 -3.34 -7.34
N ILE A 56 -2.27 -3.64 -8.53
CA ILE A 56 -2.96 -2.65 -9.37
C ILE A 56 -4.15 -2.05 -8.62
N LEU A 57 -4.96 -2.86 -7.96
CA LEU A 57 -6.17 -2.42 -7.26
C LEU A 57 -5.85 -1.51 -6.08
N TYR A 58 -5.10 -2.00 -5.08
CA TYR A 58 -4.83 -1.22 -3.89
C TYR A 58 -3.89 -0.04 -4.14
N LYS A 59 -3.01 -0.14 -5.14
CA LYS A 59 -2.11 0.95 -5.46
C LYS A 59 -2.83 2.10 -6.14
N SER A 60 -3.75 1.79 -7.06
CA SER A 60 -4.62 2.80 -7.66
C SER A 60 -5.44 3.52 -6.59
N LEU A 61 -6.00 2.77 -5.64
CA LEU A 61 -6.78 3.34 -4.54
C LEU A 61 -5.94 4.28 -3.66
N LEU A 62 -4.72 3.88 -3.29
CA LEU A 62 -3.81 4.72 -2.50
C LEU A 62 -3.38 5.98 -3.25
N PHE A 63 -3.09 5.89 -4.56
CA PHE A 63 -2.74 7.06 -5.35
C PHE A 63 -3.94 8.00 -5.57
N MET A 64 -5.15 7.46 -5.75
CA MET A 64 -6.36 8.28 -5.80
C MET A 64 -6.60 8.99 -4.46
N GLY A 65 -6.41 8.30 -3.33
CA GLY A 65 -6.49 8.89 -2.00
C GLY A 65 -5.44 9.98 -1.77
N ALA A 66 -4.19 9.73 -2.14
CA ALA A 66 -3.12 10.73 -2.10
C ALA A 66 -3.41 11.93 -3.01
N GLY A 67 -3.92 11.68 -4.21
CA GLY A 67 -4.36 12.72 -5.13
C GLY A 67 -5.50 13.56 -4.55
N ALA A 68 -6.48 12.93 -3.89
CA ALA A 68 -7.57 13.61 -3.22
C ALA A 68 -7.06 14.53 -2.09
N ILE A 69 -6.15 14.03 -1.25
CA ILE A 69 -5.52 14.83 -0.18
C ILE A 69 -4.81 16.05 -0.76
N ILE A 70 -3.96 15.87 -1.78
CA ILE A 70 -3.19 16.95 -2.37
C ILE A 70 -4.10 17.95 -3.09
N THR A 71 -5.15 17.48 -3.78
CA THR A 71 -6.12 18.37 -4.47
C THR A 71 -6.90 19.22 -3.46
N ALA A 72 -7.29 18.63 -2.33
CA ALA A 72 -8.08 19.32 -1.31
C ALA A 72 -7.25 20.28 -0.45
N THR A 73 -5.99 19.95 -0.16
CA THR A 73 -5.15 20.70 0.78
C THR A 73 -4.03 21.51 0.12
N GLY A 74 -3.61 21.14 -1.10
CA GLY A 74 -2.43 21.70 -1.76
C GLY A 74 -1.09 21.21 -1.17
N ILE A 75 -1.10 20.30 -0.17
CA ILE A 75 0.07 19.88 0.59
C ILE A 75 0.43 18.44 0.19
N ASN A 76 1.71 18.19 -0.10
CA ASN A 76 2.23 16.87 -0.45
C ASN A 76 3.15 16.26 0.61
N LYS A 77 3.53 17.01 1.65
CA LYS A 77 4.44 16.54 2.71
C LYS A 77 3.66 16.04 3.92
N ILE A 78 3.95 14.82 4.36
CA ILE A 78 3.25 14.15 5.48
C ILE A 78 3.38 14.96 6.77
N ASN A 79 4.57 15.51 7.05
CA ASN A 79 4.83 16.30 8.27
C ASN A 79 4.07 17.64 8.31
N GLN A 80 3.51 18.09 7.21
CA GLN A 80 2.67 19.30 7.14
C GLN A 80 1.17 18.97 7.19
N LEU A 81 0.79 17.71 7.04
CA LEU A 81 -0.58 17.20 7.12
C LEU A 81 -0.90 16.78 8.57
N GLY A 82 -2.18 16.68 8.89
CA GLY A 82 -2.67 16.18 10.18
C GLY A 82 -4.15 16.45 10.40
N GLY A 83 -4.82 15.59 11.18
CA GLY A 83 -6.21 15.78 11.59
C GLY A 83 -7.27 15.70 10.49
N LEU A 84 -6.94 15.14 9.32
CA LEU A 84 -7.85 15.12 8.17
C LEU A 84 -9.00 14.12 8.28
N ALA A 85 -9.00 13.20 9.26
CA ALA A 85 -10.06 12.20 9.39
C ALA A 85 -11.45 12.82 9.52
N LYS A 86 -11.60 13.89 10.30
CA LYS A 86 -12.86 14.60 10.49
C LYS A 86 -13.27 15.46 9.29
N LYS A 87 -12.29 15.98 8.55
CA LYS A 87 -12.49 16.87 7.41
C LYS A 87 -12.75 16.11 6.10
N MET A 88 -12.17 14.90 5.97
CA MET A 88 -12.26 14.06 4.77
C MET A 88 -12.54 12.58 5.16
N PRO A 89 -13.66 12.27 5.85
CA PRO A 89 -13.91 10.92 6.40
C PRO A 89 -13.96 9.84 5.32
N PHE A 90 -14.57 10.12 4.18
CA PHE A 90 -14.63 9.16 3.08
C PHE A 90 -13.24 8.82 2.52
N VAL A 91 -12.39 9.83 2.30
CA VAL A 91 -11.01 9.61 1.83
C VAL A 91 -10.20 8.84 2.87
N CYS A 92 -10.41 9.12 4.16
CA CYS A 92 -9.79 8.39 5.26
C CYS A 92 -10.15 6.89 5.20
N VAL A 93 -11.43 6.55 5.04
CA VAL A 93 -11.87 5.15 4.93
C VAL A 93 -11.30 4.47 3.70
N ALA A 94 -11.40 5.09 2.52
CA ALA A 94 -10.86 4.55 1.28
C ALA A 94 -9.33 4.35 1.35
N PHE A 95 -8.61 5.32 1.92
CA PHE A 95 -7.17 5.22 2.13
C PHE A 95 -6.81 4.11 3.12
N THR A 96 -7.62 3.90 4.18
CA THR A 96 -7.45 2.82 5.15
C THR A 96 -7.59 1.45 4.48
N VAL A 97 -8.60 1.26 3.62
CA VAL A 97 -8.77 0.03 2.83
C VAL A 97 -7.54 -0.25 1.97
N GLY A 98 -7.04 0.75 1.25
CA GLY A 98 -5.81 0.63 0.45
C GLY A 98 -4.57 0.33 1.31
N ALA A 99 -4.46 0.99 2.47
CA ALA A 99 -3.36 0.81 3.41
C ALA A 99 -3.33 -0.61 4.02
N PHE A 100 -4.48 -1.15 4.38
CA PHE A 100 -4.59 -2.53 4.89
C PHE A 100 -4.36 -3.55 3.78
N SER A 101 -4.85 -3.28 2.57
CA SER A 101 -4.60 -4.14 1.40
C SER A 101 -3.12 -4.26 1.09
N ILE A 102 -2.39 -3.15 0.92
CA ILE A 102 -0.95 -3.19 0.62
C ILE A 102 -0.13 -3.81 1.76
N SER A 103 -0.57 -3.66 2.99
CA SER A 103 0.10 -4.20 4.19
C SER A 103 -0.07 -5.71 4.32
N GLY A 104 -1.04 -6.30 3.61
CA GLY A 104 -1.35 -7.73 3.72
C GLY A 104 -2.11 -8.06 5.01
N VAL A 105 -3.06 -7.20 5.39
CA VAL A 105 -3.98 -7.49 6.49
C VAL A 105 -5.02 -8.51 6.01
N PRO A 106 -5.38 -9.53 6.82
CA PRO A 106 -6.44 -10.48 6.48
C PRO A 106 -7.75 -9.78 6.05
N LEU A 107 -8.52 -10.41 5.19
CA LEU A 107 -9.75 -9.89 4.56
C LEU A 107 -9.52 -8.86 3.44
N PHE A 108 -8.26 -8.58 3.09
CA PHE A 108 -7.91 -7.74 1.96
C PHE A 108 -7.07 -8.50 0.93
N ASN A 109 -7.20 -8.13 -0.34
CA ASN A 109 -6.59 -8.84 -1.47
C ASN A 109 -5.05 -8.98 -1.39
N GLY A 110 -4.36 -8.04 -0.76
CA GLY A 110 -2.92 -8.09 -0.59
C GLY A 110 -2.44 -9.20 0.35
N PHE A 111 -3.27 -9.64 1.30
CA PHE A 111 -2.94 -10.76 2.19
C PHE A 111 -2.76 -12.07 1.42
N ILE A 112 -3.73 -12.42 0.59
CA ILE A 112 -3.73 -13.67 -0.17
C ILE A 112 -2.49 -13.75 -1.06
N SER A 113 -2.25 -12.72 -1.87
CA SER A 113 -1.16 -12.71 -2.84
C SER A 113 0.23 -12.72 -2.21
N LYS A 114 0.42 -12.00 -1.10
CA LYS A 114 1.68 -12.00 -0.36
C LYS A 114 1.94 -13.34 0.33
N SER A 115 0.90 -13.91 0.96
CA SER A 115 1.02 -15.20 1.64
C SER A 115 1.43 -16.29 0.67
N ILE A 116 0.83 -16.37 -0.51
CA ILE A 116 1.22 -17.34 -1.55
C ILE A 116 2.69 -17.17 -1.95
N THR A 117 3.14 -15.93 -2.21
CA THR A 117 4.53 -15.68 -2.62
C THR A 117 5.54 -16.04 -1.53
N VAL A 118 5.23 -15.74 -0.27
CA VAL A 118 6.09 -16.05 0.87
C VAL A 118 6.12 -17.55 1.13
N SER A 119 4.95 -18.23 1.13
CA SER A 119 4.88 -19.69 1.28
C SER A 119 5.64 -20.41 0.17
N ALA A 120 5.54 -19.93 -1.07
CA ALA A 120 6.28 -20.49 -2.19
C ALA A 120 7.81 -20.39 -2.01
N ALA A 121 8.31 -19.31 -1.40
CA ALA A 121 9.72 -19.17 -1.08
C ALA A 121 10.17 -20.21 -0.02
N CYS A 122 9.32 -20.45 0.98
CA CYS A 122 9.55 -21.47 2.01
C CYS A 122 9.60 -22.88 1.40
N GLU A 123 8.57 -23.26 0.64
CA GLU A 123 8.46 -24.59 0.02
C GLU A 123 9.58 -24.86 -1.00
N ALA A 124 10.05 -23.82 -1.68
CA ALA A 124 11.18 -23.93 -2.61
C ALA A 124 12.56 -24.02 -1.92
N GLY A 125 12.61 -23.98 -0.59
CA GLY A 125 13.85 -24.10 0.17
C GLY A 125 14.71 -22.83 0.20
N TYR A 126 14.07 -21.65 0.09
CA TYR A 126 14.74 -20.33 0.17
C TYR A 126 14.35 -19.56 1.45
N PRO A 127 14.72 -20.05 2.67
CA PRO A 127 14.28 -19.46 3.94
C PRO A 127 14.77 -18.02 4.12
N LEU A 128 15.93 -17.67 3.57
CA LEU A 128 16.42 -16.31 3.61
C LEU A 128 15.55 -15.35 2.76
N ALA A 129 15.11 -15.80 1.59
CA ALA A 129 14.20 -15.01 0.74
C ALA A 129 12.84 -14.83 1.43
N GLU A 130 12.29 -15.88 2.05
CA GLU A 130 11.08 -15.83 2.85
C GLU A 130 11.19 -14.77 3.95
N LEU A 131 12.22 -14.86 4.79
CA LEU A 131 12.46 -13.94 5.90
C LEU A 131 12.54 -12.49 5.42
N LEU A 132 13.31 -12.22 4.35
CA LEU A 132 13.51 -10.87 3.84
C LEU A 132 12.24 -10.30 3.18
N LEU A 133 11.41 -11.13 2.54
CA LEU A 133 10.09 -10.72 2.03
C LEU A 133 9.13 -10.40 3.19
N LEU A 134 9.14 -11.18 4.28
CA LEU A 134 8.38 -10.88 5.48
C LEU A 134 8.81 -9.54 6.10
N VAL A 135 10.11 -9.30 6.23
CA VAL A 135 10.65 -8.02 6.73
C VAL A 135 10.19 -6.85 5.85
N ALA A 136 10.24 -6.99 4.52
CA ALA A 136 9.75 -5.97 3.60
C ALA A 136 8.23 -5.74 3.73
N SER A 137 7.45 -6.80 4.01
CA SER A 137 6.01 -6.69 4.24
C SER A 137 5.69 -5.94 5.53
N VAL A 138 6.38 -6.26 6.64
CA VAL A 138 6.26 -5.52 7.92
C VAL A 138 6.66 -4.05 7.73
N GLY A 139 7.76 -3.79 7.02
CA GLY A 139 8.15 -2.44 6.64
C GLY A 139 7.03 -1.69 5.92
N THR A 140 6.35 -2.33 4.99
CA THR A 140 5.20 -1.73 4.27
C THR A 140 4.09 -1.31 5.24
N PHE A 141 3.73 -2.14 6.21
CA PHE A 141 2.74 -1.81 7.25
C PHE A 141 3.16 -0.56 8.04
N LEU A 142 4.41 -0.52 8.51
CA LEU A 142 4.92 0.61 9.30
C LEU A 142 4.83 1.93 8.54
N HIS A 143 5.14 1.94 7.23
CA HIS A 143 5.15 3.19 6.47
C HIS A 143 3.77 3.63 6.03
N VAL A 144 2.90 2.72 5.60
CA VAL A 144 1.60 3.09 5.05
C VAL A 144 0.58 3.27 6.17
N VAL A 145 0.52 2.37 7.13
CA VAL A 145 -0.46 2.47 8.22
C VAL A 145 0.04 3.40 9.32
N MET A 146 1.23 3.14 9.89
CA MET A 146 1.70 3.91 11.03
C MET A 146 2.21 5.30 10.64
N LYS A 147 2.83 5.46 9.48
CA LYS A 147 3.34 6.76 9.05
C LYS A 147 2.33 7.55 8.23
N MET A 148 1.88 7.02 7.08
CA MET A 148 0.98 7.79 6.21
C MET A 148 -0.42 7.93 6.80
N LEU A 149 -1.10 6.81 7.08
CA LEU A 149 -2.49 6.83 7.54
C LEU A 149 -2.61 7.58 8.87
N TYR A 150 -1.76 7.24 9.85
CA TYR A 150 -1.83 7.87 11.17
C TYR A 150 -1.52 9.37 11.11
N PHE A 151 -0.37 9.78 10.58
CA PHE A 151 0.02 11.20 10.61
C PHE A 151 -0.87 12.10 9.72
N ILE A 152 -1.35 11.60 8.59
CA ILE A 152 -2.22 12.39 7.71
C ILE A 152 -3.62 12.57 8.30
N PHE A 153 -4.22 11.50 8.80
CA PHE A 153 -5.62 11.51 9.19
C PHE A 153 -5.85 11.67 10.69
N PHE A 154 -5.02 11.05 11.53
CA PHE A 154 -5.20 10.99 12.99
C PHE A 154 -4.14 11.79 13.76
N GLY A 155 -3.15 12.36 13.08
CA GLY A 155 -2.18 13.26 13.68
C GLY A 155 -2.82 14.56 14.20
N GLU A 156 -2.02 15.41 14.83
CA GLU A 156 -2.45 16.71 15.34
C GLU A 156 -3.08 17.58 14.24
N ASP A 157 -4.25 18.17 14.53
CA ASP A 157 -4.93 19.05 13.57
C ASP A 157 -4.14 20.35 13.39
N LYS A 158 -3.65 20.58 12.20
CA LYS A 158 -2.86 21.77 11.83
C LYS A 158 -3.72 22.91 11.27
N GLY A 159 -5.03 22.85 11.44
CA GLY A 159 -5.94 23.91 10.96
C GLY A 159 -6.05 24.00 9.43
N ILE A 160 -5.74 22.91 8.70
CA ILE A 160 -5.72 22.90 7.24
C ILE A 160 -7.14 23.07 6.71
N GLU A 161 -7.32 24.02 5.80
CA GLU A 161 -8.56 24.16 5.04
C GLU A 161 -8.63 23.10 3.95
N VAL A 162 -9.79 22.47 3.81
CA VAL A 162 -10.02 21.38 2.86
C VAL A 162 -11.01 21.85 1.80
N LYS A 163 -10.57 21.90 0.55
CA LYS A 163 -11.42 22.23 -0.60
C LYS A 163 -12.31 21.03 -0.96
N PRO A 164 -13.53 21.28 -1.47
CA PRO A 164 -14.42 20.21 -1.91
C PRO A 164 -13.81 19.43 -3.08
N LEU A 165 -13.98 18.11 -3.05
CA LEU A 165 -13.50 17.21 -4.10
C LEU A 165 -14.56 16.96 -5.18
N PRO A 166 -14.17 16.72 -6.42
CA PRO A 166 -15.08 16.33 -7.49
C PRO A 166 -15.76 14.97 -7.20
N LYS A 167 -17.03 14.84 -7.55
CA LYS A 167 -17.83 13.62 -7.28
C LYS A 167 -17.24 12.34 -7.92
N ASN A 168 -16.61 12.46 -9.10
CA ASN A 168 -15.98 11.35 -9.79
C ASN A 168 -14.83 10.70 -8.98
N MET A 169 -14.12 11.48 -8.16
CA MET A 169 -13.08 10.91 -7.28
C MET A 169 -13.68 10.00 -6.21
N TYR A 170 -14.83 10.38 -5.64
CA TYR A 170 -15.53 9.52 -4.67
C TYR A 170 -15.99 8.21 -5.31
N VAL A 171 -16.55 8.26 -6.52
CA VAL A 171 -16.99 7.07 -7.25
C VAL A 171 -15.81 6.14 -7.53
N ALA A 172 -14.71 6.66 -8.06
CA ALA A 172 -13.52 5.88 -8.37
C ALA A 172 -12.92 5.20 -7.13
N MET A 173 -12.80 5.93 -6.02
CA MET A 173 -12.30 5.38 -4.76
C MET A 173 -13.27 4.35 -4.15
N SER A 174 -14.59 4.52 -4.30
CA SER A 174 -15.58 3.53 -3.86
C SER A 174 -15.40 2.21 -4.59
N ILE A 175 -15.29 2.25 -5.93
CA ILE A 175 -15.08 1.05 -6.75
C ILE A 175 -13.78 0.36 -6.34
N GLY A 176 -12.67 1.10 -6.21
CA GLY A 176 -11.38 0.56 -5.79
C GLY A 176 -11.44 -0.09 -4.40
N SER A 177 -12.14 0.53 -3.44
CA SER A 177 -12.30 0.00 -2.08
C SER A 177 -13.10 -1.31 -2.07
N VAL A 178 -14.21 -1.37 -2.80
CA VAL A 178 -15.03 -2.58 -2.91
C VAL A 178 -14.22 -3.72 -3.54
N LEU A 179 -13.48 -3.46 -4.62
CA LEU A 179 -12.65 -4.47 -5.26
C LEU A 179 -11.53 -4.98 -4.34
N CYS A 180 -10.88 -4.11 -3.56
CA CYS A 180 -9.85 -4.54 -2.61
C CYS A 180 -10.37 -5.48 -1.52
N ILE A 181 -11.61 -5.31 -1.08
CA ILE A 181 -12.26 -6.17 -0.10
C ILE A 181 -12.77 -7.45 -0.78
N LEU A 182 -13.48 -7.32 -1.91
CA LEU A 182 -14.09 -8.45 -2.61
C LEU A 182 -13.08 -9.53 -3.01
N TYR A 183 -11.88 -9.12 -3.45
CA TYR A 183 -10.80 -10.04 -3.79
C TYR A 183 -9.94 -10.48 -2.59
N GLY A 184 -10.31 -10.08 -1.39
CA GLY A 184 -9.65 -10.47 -0.13
C GLY A 184 -10.44 -11.50 0.69
N VAL A 185 -11.68 -11.76 0.28
CA VAL A 185 -12.64 -12.72 0.88
C VAL A 185 -12.95 -13.84 -0.14
#